data_a8043beeda7a5dc519b5680d5e8b2fb8
#
_entry.id   a8043beeda7a5dc519b5680d5e8b2fb8
#
_cell.length_a   1.000
_cell.length_b   1.000
_cell.length_c   1.000
_cell.angle_alpha   90.00
_cell.angle_beta   90.00
_cell.angle_gamma   90.00
#
_symmetry.space_group_name_H-M   'P 1'
#
loop_
_entity.id
_entity.type
_entity.pdbx_description
1 polymer ?
#
loop_
_entity_poly.entity_id
_entity_poly.type
_entity_poly.pdbx_seq_one_letter_code
_entity_poly.pdbx_strand_id
1 'polypeptide(L)'
;IHGRTKEMKGQQVGSVNWTQISTVIEALDGAVPTLANGGVEVFEDLGRATCETGACGAMTSEAALEDPSVFDGSCEDGLCLAENYLKLCDQHPPLLKFACGHVHKLLFRYLQAPGGEAFRARVGSANSIEELSEVVAAVREANIARNESTWYRRHRTAAVKRVEKVAVDVMAEGDDVMGGLFGD
;
A
#
# COMPACT_ATOMS: atom_id res chain seq x y z
N ILE A 1 15.81 -6.16 4.12
CA ILE A 1 15.58 -5.88 5.55
C ILE A 1 14.20 -5.27 5.70
N HIS A 2 13.39 -5.69 6.68
CA HIS A 2 12.04 -5.17 6.92
C HIS A 2 12.02 -4.34 8.22
N GLY A 3 11.54 -3.09 8.14
CA GLY A 3 11.48 -2.18 9.28
C GLY A 3 10.26 -2.37 10.20
N ARG A 4 9.72 -3.60 10.28
CA ARG A 4 8.66 -4.01 11.21
C ARG A 4 9.04 -5.30 11.90
N THR A 5 8.62 -5.49 13.14
CA THR A 5 8.77 -6.76 13.85
C THR A 5 7.74 -7.79 13.35
N LYS A 6 7.97 -9.08 13.63
CA LYS A 6 7.04 -10.15 13.22
C LYS A 6 5.66 -10.08 13.90
N GLU A 7 5.57 -9.35 15.01
CA GLU A 7 4.33 -9.09 15.75
C GLU A 7 3.46 -8.02 15.07
N MET A 8 4.09 -7.12 14.29
CA MET A 8 3.41 -6.04 13.54
C MET A 8 2.77 -6.59 12.28
N LYS A 9 1.62 -7.24 12.40
CA LYS A 9 0.89 -7.87 11.29
C LYS A 9 -0.62 -7.66 11.38
N GLY A 10 -1.31 -7.88 10.28
CA GLY A 10 -2.76 -7.72 10.18
C GLY A 10 -3.18 -6.26 10.40
N GLN A 11 -4.07 -6.02 11.35
CA GLN A 11 -4.55 -4.67 11.69
C GLN A 11 -3.57 -3.86 12.56
N GLN A 12 -2.53 -4.52 13.10
CA GLN A 12 -1.51 -3.90 13.95
C GLN A 12 -0.21 -3.61 13.18
N VAL A 13 -0.27 -3.55 11.85
CA VAL A 13 0.92 -3.42 11.01
C VAL A 13 1.71 -2.14 11.30
N GLY A 14 1.08 -1.01 11.56
CA GLY A 14 1.78 0.24 11.84
C GLY A 14 2.74 0.71 10.73
N SER A 15 3.42 1.82 10.95
CA SER A 15 4.43 2.36 10.02
C SER A 15 5.74 1.56 10.06
N VAL A 16 6.45 1.56 8.94
CA VAL A 16 7.80 1.00 8.85
C VAL A 16 8.79 1.96 9.52
N ASN A 17 9.78 1.41 10.21
CA ASN A 17 10.87 2.19 10.79
C ASN A 17 12.10 2.10 9.88
N TRP A 18 12.29 3.10 9.01
CA TRP A 18 13.44 3.17 8.11
C TRP A 18 14.75 3.45 8.83
N THR A 19 14.73 4.11 9.99
CA THR A 19 15.93 4.31 10.82
C THR A 19 16.50 2.98 11.29
N GLN A 20 15.66 2.02 11.68
CA GLN A 20 16.15 0.68 12.05
C GLN A 20 16.75 -0.06 10.84
N ILE A 21 16.20 0.14 9.64
CA ILE A 21 16.78 -0.42 8.41
C ILE A 21 18.16 0.19 8.16
N SER A 22 18.31 1.53 8.25
CA SER A 22 19.60 2.23 8.11
C SER A 22 20.64 1.72 9.09
N THR A 23 20.29 1.61 10.38
CA THR A 23 21.21 1.09 11.41
C THR A 23 21.75 -0.31 11.07
N VAL A 24 20.90 -1.19 10.53
CA VAL A 24 21.35 -2.53 10.12
C VAL A 24 22.25 -2.47 8.88
N ILE A 25 21.92 -1.60 7.91
CA ILE A 25 22.72 -1.43 6.69
C ILE A 25 24.11 -0.87 7.04
N GLU A 26 24.19 0.13 7.91
CA GLU A 26 25.43 0.68 8.42
C GLU A 26 26.30 -0.38 9.10
N ALA A 27 25.69 -1.24 9.95
CA ALA A 27 26.38 -2.34 10.61
C ALA A 27 26.89 -3.42 9.66
N LEU A 28 26.30 -3.56 8.47
CA LEU A 28 26.76 -4.49 7.41
C LEU A 28 27.97 -3.94 6.63
N ASP A 29 28.25 -2.65 6.72
CA ASP A 29 29.42 -1.97 6.12
C ASP A 29 29.69 -2.40 4.67
N GLY A 30 28.63 -2.48 3.85
CA GLY A 30 28.75 -2.86 2.45
C GLY A 30 29.03 -4.35 2.17
N ALA A 31 29.05 -5.21 3.20
CA ALA A 31 29.38 -6.63 3.04
C ALA A 31 28.41 -7.36 2.09
N VAL A 32 27.14 -6.94 2.02
CA VAL A 32 26.13 -7.50 1.12
C VAL A 32 25.20 -6.40 0.59
N PRO A 33 24.72 -6.50 -0.67
CA PRO A 33 23.67 -5.61 -1.17
C PRO A 33 22.39 -5.78 -0.36
N THR A 34 21.73 -4.68 -0.01
CA THR A 34 20.52 -4.69 0.82
C THR A 34 19.34 -4.02 0.11
N LEU A 35 18.14 -4.53 0.37
CA LEU A 35 16.88 -3.91 -0.06
C LEU A 35 16.07 -3.48 1.17
N ALA A 36 15.56 -2.23 1.15
CA ALA A 36 14.62 -1.73 2.14
C ALA A 36 13.22 -2.25 1.83
N ASN A 37 12.61 -3.02 2.74
CA ASN A 37 11.29 -3.60 2.55
C ASN A 37 10.25 -2.93 3.42
N GLY A 38 9.16 -2.49 2.77
CA GLY A 38 7.99 -1.87 3.37
C GLY A 38 8.08 -0.34 3.47
N GLY A 39 6.91 0.28 3.65
CA GLY A 39 6.78 1.75 3.70
C GLY A 39 6.75 2.42 2.32
N VAL A 40 6.87 1.68 1.23
CA VAL A 40 6.71 2.17 -0.13
C VAL A 40 5.24 2.03 -0.52
N GLU A 41 4.59 3.15 -0.76
CA GLU A 41 3.17 3.22 -1.10
C GLU A 41 2.92 3.89 -2.45
N VAL A 42 3.79 4.81 -2.85
CA VAL A 42 3.75 5.53 -4.12
C VAL A 42 5.14 5.53 -4.74
N PHE A 43 5.25 5.92 -6.00
CA PHE A 43 6.50 5.92 -6.76
C PHE A 43 7.63 6.70 -6.06
N GLU A 44 7.31 7.87 -5.51
CA GLU A 44 8.25 8.74 -4.82
C GLU A 44 8.89 8.09 -3.58
N ASP A 45 8.17 7.18 -2.94
CA ASP A 45 8.68 6.45 -1.77
C ASP A 45 9.83 5.50 -2.12
N LEU A 46 9.97 5.06 -3.38
CA LEU A 46 11.09 4.23 -3.82
C LEU A 46 12.42 4.97 -3.62
N GLY A 47 12.50 6.20 -4.11
CA GLY A 47 13.68 7.05 -3.94
C GLY A 47 13.91 7.46 -2.50
N ARG A 48 12.84 7.79 -1.77
CA ARG A 48 12.93 8.13 -0.34
C ARG A 48 13.45 6.96 0.49
N ALA A 49 12.92 5.75 0.29
CA ALA A 49 13.34 4.56 1.02
C ALA A 49 14.83 4.26 0.81
N THR A 50 15.33 4.35 -0.41
CA THR A 50 16.77 4.14 -0.69
C THR A 50 17.63 5.26 -0.10
N CYS A 51 17.21 6.51 -0.23
CA CYS A 51 17.94 7.67 0.32
C CYS A 51 18.01 7.64 1.84
N GLU A 52 16.88 7.42 2.53
CA GLU A 52 16.82 7.46 4.00
C GLU A 52 17.44 6.23 4.67
N THR A 53 17.49 5.08 3.99
CA THR A 53 18.02 3.84 4.56
C THR A 53 19.45 3.51 4.14
N GLY A 54 19.95 4.09 3.05
CA GLY A 54 21.21 3.68 2.42
C GLY A 54 21.12 2.33 1.67
N ALA A 55 19.91 1.79 1.47
CA ALA A 55 19.72 0.54 0.74
C ALA A 55 20.00 0.69 -0.76
N CYS A 56 20.43 -0.40 -1.42
CA CYS A 56 20.67 -0.44 -2.87
C CYS A 56 19.36 -0.40 -3.69
N GLY A 57 18.22 -0.64 -3.04
CA GLY A 57 16.90 -0.60 -3.67
C GLY A 57 15.78 -0.76 -2.65
N ALA A 58 14.55 -0.63 -3.11
CA ALA A 58 13.35 -0.75 -2.28
C ALA A 58 12.46 -1.90 -2.76
N MET A 59 11.71 -2.48 -1.83
CA MET A 59 10.77 -3.57 -2.07
C MET A 59 9.41 -3.24 -1.46
N THR A 60 8.36 -3.49 -2.22
CA THR A 60 6.98 -3.41 -1.75
C THR A 60 6.14 -4.55 -2.32
N SER A 61 5.21 -5.07 -1.53
CA SER A 61 4.23 -6.06 -2.00
C SER A 61 2.82 -5.48 -2.05
N GLU A 62 2.41 -4.77 -1.00
CA GLU A 62 1.03 -4.27 -0.89
C GLU A 62 0.73 -3.19 -1.92
N ALA A 63 1.66 -2.26 -2.17
CA ALA A 63 1.50 -1.26 -3.21
C ALA A 63 1.42 -1.90 -4.59
N ALA A 64 2.31 -2.83 -4.91
CA ALA A 64 2.32 -3.54 -6.18
C ALA A 64 1.06 -4.38 -6.44
N LEU A 65 0.40 -4.87 -5.39
CA LEU A 65 -0.85 -5.63 -5.51
C LEU A 65 -2.07 -4.73 -5.77
N GLU A 66 -2.03 -3.49 -5.33
CA GLU A 66 -3.08 -2.50 -5.57
C GLU A 66 -2.85 -1.72 -6.87
N ASP A 67 -1.60 -1.36 -7.12
CA ASP A 67 -1.17 -0.58 -8.24
C ASP A 67 0.27 -0.94 -8.64
N PRO A 68 0.47 -1.88 -9.59
CA PRO A 68 1.80 -2.26 -10.05
C PRO A 68 2.56 -1.12 -10.76
N SER A 69 1.88 -0.05 -11.21
CA SER A 69 2.53 1.13 -11.78
C SER A 69 3.33 1.94 -10.76
N VAL A 70 3.30 1.55 -9.47
CA VAL A 70 4.14 2.11 -8.41
C VAL A 70 5.64 2.05 -8.75
N PHE A 71 6.08 1.14 -9.63
CA PHE A 71 7.48 1.00 -10.00
C PHE A 71 7.94 1.91 -11.16
N ASP A 72 7.02 2.42 -11.97
CA ASP A 72 7.32 3.31 -13.09
C ASP A 72 6.71 4.72 -12.95
N GLY A 73 5.82 4.90 -11.98
CA GLY A 73 5.17 6.18 -11.71
C GLY A 73 4.09 6.59 -12.70
N SER A 74 3.63 5.68 -13.57
CA SER A 74 2.61 5.98 -14.59
C SER A 74 1.22 6.26 -13.98
N CYS A 75 0.96 5.83 -12.74
CA CYS A 75 -0.32 6.01 -12.04
C CYS A 75 -1.53 5.52 -12.86
N GLU A 76 -1.47 4.32 -13.39
CA GLU A 76 -2.53 3.76 -14.19
C GLU A 76 -3.83 3.56 -13.40
N ASP A 77 -4.95 3.65 -14.10
CA ASP A 77 -6.26 3.39 -13.51
C ASP A 77 -6.46 1.90 -13.22
N GLY A 78 -7.03 1.57 -12.07
CA GLY A 78 -7.25 0.20 -11.62
C GLY A 78 -8.10 -0.65 -12.58
N LEU A 79 -9.02 -0.06 -13.36
CA LEU A 79 -9.76 -0.77 -14.41
C LEU A 79 -8.84 -1.16 -15.58
N CYS A 80 -7.98 -0.23 -16.02
CA CYS A 80 -6.99 -0.51 -17.07
C CYS A 80 -6.00 -1.59 -16.61
N LEU A 81 -5.52 -1.50 -15.36
CA LEU A 81 -4.64 -2.50 -14.76
C LEU A 81 -5.31 -3.88 -14.67
N ALA A 82 -6.59 -3.94 -14.27
CA ALA A 82 -7.34 -5.19 -14.18
C ALA A 82 -7.55 -5.83 -15.57
N GLU A 83 -7.89 -5.04 -16.59
CA GLU A 83 -8.04 -5.51 -17.98
C GLU A 83 -6.71 -6.06 -18.51
N ASN A 84 -5.60 -5.35 -18.30
CA ASN A 84 -4.27 -5.80 -18.72
C ASN A 84 -3.84 -7.08 -17.98
N TYR A 85 -4.10 -7.15 -16.67
CA TYR A 85 -3.86 -8.35 -15.88
C TYR A 85 -4.63 -9.57 -16.42
N LEU A 86 -5.92 -9.42 -16.74
CA LEU A 86 -6.75 -10.52 -17.25
C LEU A 86 -6.29 -10.97 -18.65
N LYS A 87 -5.84 -10.06 -19.53
CA LYS A 87 -5.20 -10.43 -20.81
C LYS A 87 -3.94 -11.29 -20.61
N LEU A 88 -3.16 -11.00 -19.55
CA LEU A 88 -2.00 -11.83 -19.18
C LEU A 88 -2.43 -13.19 -18.61
N CYS A 89 -3.54 -13.26 -17.88
CA CYS A 89 -4.09 -14.53 -17.39
C CYS A 89 -4.50 -15.46 -18.53
N ASP A 90 -4.97 -14.96 -19.67
CA ASP A 90 -5.27 -15.78 -20.85
C ASP A 90 -4.01 -16.42 -21.45
N GLN A 91 -2.88 -15.72 -21.39
CA GLN A 91 -1.59 -16.21 -21.90
C GLN A 91 -0.88 -17.10 -20.89
N HIS A 92 -1.05 -16.82 -19.60
CA HIS A 92 -0.39 -17.45 -18.47
C HIS A 92 -1.42 -17.78 -17.38
N PRO A 93 -2.24 -18.82 -17.52
CA PRO A 93 -3.36 -19.09 -16.64
C PRO A 93 -2.94 -19.33 -15.18
N PRO A 94 -3.31 -18.47 -14.23
CA PRO A 94 -3.08 -18.68 -12.81
C PRO A 94 -4.17 -19.59 -12.23
N LEU A 95 -4.01 -20.01 -10.96
CA LEU A 95 -5.15 -20.53 -10.23
C LEU A 95 -6.20 -19.44 -10.04
N LEU A 96 -7.45 -19.71 -10.37
CA LEU A 96 -8.55 -18.73 -10.37
C LEU A 96 -8.66 -17.93 -9.07
N LYS A 97 -8.48 -18.57 -7.91
CA LYS A 97 -8.49 -17.88 -6.60
C LYS A 97 -7.46 -16.75 -6.49
N PHE A 98 -6.32 -16.87 -7.19
CA PHE A 98 -5.31 -15.80 -7.22
C PHE A 98 -5.74 -14.68 -8.17
N ALA A 99 -6.32 -15.02 -9.33
CA ALA A 99 -6.88 -14.04 -10.24
C ALA A 99 -7.99 -13.21 -9.56
N CYS A 100 -8.95 -13.84 -8.91
CA CYS A 100 -9.98 -13.15 -8.11
C CYS A 100 -9.35 -12.22 -7.06
N GLY A 101 -8.34 -12.71 -6.34
CA GLY A 101 -7.64 -11.91 -5.32
C GLY A 101 -6.89 -10.70 -5.88
N HIS A 102 -6.29 -10.81 -7.07
CA HIS A 102 -5.61 -9.69 -7.74
C HIS A 102 -6.62 -8.69 -8.29
N VAL A 103 -7.63 -9.14 -9.04
CA VAL A 103 -8.70 -8.27 -9.55
C VAL A 103 -9.39 -7.51 -8.42
N HIS A 104 -9.67 -8.18 -7.28
CA HIS A 104 -10.23 -7.51 -6.11
C HIS A 104 -9.33 -6.37 -5.58
N LYS A 105 -8.01 -6.51 -5.61
CA LYS A 105 -7.08 -5.47 -5.13
C LYS A 105 -6.95 -4.33 -6.14
N LEU A 106 -6.81 -4.63 -7.42
CA LEU A 106 -6.74 -3.64 -8.49
C LEU A 106 -8.01 -2.77 -8.56
N LEU A 107 -9.17 -3.40 -8.37
CA LEU A 107 -10.46 -2.72 -8.37
C LEU A 107 -10.89 -2.21 -6.99
N PHE A 108 -10.07 -2.31 -5.95
CA PHE A 108 -10.49 -2.08 -4.57
C PHE A 108 -11.26 -0.76 -4.38
N ARG A 109 -10.77 0.33 -4.96
CA ARG A 109 -11.39 1.65 -4.86
C ARG A 109 -12.77 1.74 -5.51
N TYR A 110 -13.01 0.98 -6.58
CA TYR A 110 -14.31 0.86 -7.24
C TYR A 110 -15.26 -0.02 -6.43
N LEU A 111 -14.75 -1.15 -5.91
CA LEU A 111 -15.54 -2.11 -5.13
C LEU A 111 -15.92 -1.58 -3.74
N GLN A 112 -15.25 -0.55 -3.24
CA GLN A 112 -15.59 0.15 -1.99
C GLN A 112 -16.39 1.44 -2.22
N ALA A 113 -16.64 1.83 -3.46
CA ALA A 113 -17.49 2.96 -3.80
C ALA A 113 -18.97 2.61 -3.66
N PRO A 114 -19.86 3.60 -3.47
CA PRO A 114 -21.29 3.36 -3.53
C PRO A 114 -21.69 2.70 -4.86
N GLY A 115 -22.43 1.60 -4.80
CA GLY A 115 -22.78 0.77 -5.97
C GLY A 115 -21.74 -0.32 -6.32
N GLY A 116 -20.60 -0.36 -5.64
CA GLY A 116 -19.55 -1.36 -5.87
C GLY A 116 -19.78 -2.72 -5.19
N GLU A 117 -20.71 -2.80 -4.22
CA GLU A 117 -20.93 -3.99 -3.40
C GLU A 117 -21.33 -5.23 -4.22
N ALA A 118 -22.19 -5.06 -5.21
CA ALA A 118 -22.65 -6.14 -6.09
C ALA A 118 -21.48 -6.70 -6.92
N PHE A 119 -20.62 -5.82 -7.43
CA PHE A 119 -19.44 -6.22 -8.20
C PHE A 119 -18.40 -6.93 -7.33
N ARG A 120 -18.23 -6.52 -6.07
CA ARG A 120 -17.38 -7.20 -5.09
C ARG A 120 -17.81 -8.64 -4.87
N ALA A 121 -19.11 -8.87 -4.71
CA ALA A 121 -19.67 -10.22 -4.60
C ALA A 121 -19.39 -11.05 -5.86
N ARG A 122 -19.59 -10.47 -7.07
CA ARG A 122 -19.32 -11.13 -8.34
C ARG A 122 -17.83 -11.50 -8.52
N VAL A 123 -16.90 -10.61 -8.17
CA VAL A 123 -15.45 -10.93 -8.18
C VAL A 123 -15.14 -12.11 -7.27
N GLY A 124 -15.77 -12.16 -6.08
CA GLY A 124 -15.54 -13.24 -5.10
C GLY A 124 -16.15 -14.59 -5.50
N SER A 125 -17.19 -14.60 -6.35
CA SER A 125 -17.91 -15.80 -6.78
C SER A 125 -17.62 -16.22 -8.22
N ALA A 126 -16.72 -15.52 -8.93
CA ALA A 126 -16.36 -15.85 -10.30
C ALA A 126 -15.74 -17.24 -10.40
N ASN A 127 -16.15 -18.00 -11.42
CA ASN A 127 -15.74 -19.38 -11.66
C ASN A 127 -14.76 -19.51 -12.84
N SER A 128 -14.50 -18.41 -13.56
CA SER A 128 -13.57 -18.38 -14.68
C SER A 128 -12.94 -16.99 -14.88
N ILE A 129 -11.90 -16.92 -15.72
CA ILE A 129 -11.26 -15.65 -16.13
C ILE A 129 -12.21 -14.81 -16.97
N GLU A 130 -13.02 -15.44 -17.80
CA GLU A 130 -14.04 -14.80 -18.63
C GLU A 130 -15.07 -14.08 -17.74
N GLU A 131 -15.58 -14.74 -16.68
CA GLU A 131 -16.51 -14.11 -15.73
C GLU A 131 -15.86 -12.90 -15.02
N LEU A 132 -14.56 -12.97 -14.67
CA LEU A 132 -13.83 -11.82 -14.12
C LEU A 132 -13.74 -10.67 -15.12
N SER A 133 -13.50 -10.96 -16.40
CA SER A 133 -13.45 -9.97 -17.47
C SER A 133 -14.82 -9.29 -17.66
N GLU A 134 -15.91 -10.05 -17.61
CA GLU A 134 -17.28 -9.50 -17.64
C GLU A 134 -17.56 -8.59 -16.43
N VAL A 135 -17.07 -8.94 -15.25
CA VAL A 135 -17.21 -8.08 -14.06
C VAL A 135 -16.45 -6.78 -14.24
N VAL A 136 -15.21 -6.81 -14.73
CA VAL A 136 -14.40 -5.60 -14.97
C VAL A 136 -15.11 -4.69 -16.01
N ALA A 137 -15.59 -5.25 -17.11
CA ALA A 137 -16.36 -4.52 -18.11
C ALA A 137 -17.64 -3.89 -17.52
N ALA A 138 -18.37 -4.66 -16.71
CA ALA A 138 -19.58 -4.16 -16.06
C ALA A 138 -19.33 -3.04 -15.04
N VAL A 139 -18.21 -3.06 -14.32
CA VAL A 139 -17.79 -1.94 -13.44
C VAL A 139 -17.54 -0.69 -14.27
N ARG A 140 -16.87 -0.82 -15.43
CA ARG A 140 -16.62 0.29 -16.36
C ARG A 140 -17.92 0.86 -16.92
N GLU A 141 -18.82 0.01 -17.40
CA GLU A 141 -20.13 0.41 -17.98
C GLU A 141 -21.02 1.11 -16.93
N ALA A 142 -20.99 0.65 -15.68
CA ALA A 142 -21.72 1.26 -14.58
C ALA A 142 -21.22 2.67 -14.21
N ASN A 143 -20.08 3.09 -14.77
CA ASN A 143 -19.45 4.40 -14.54
C ASN A 143 -19.35 4.77 -13.04
N ILE A 144 -18.98 3.78 -12.22
CA ILE A 144 -18.82 3.98 -10.78
C ILE A 144 -17.61 4.91 -10.54
N ALA A 145 -17.84 5.98 -9.80
CA ALA A 145 -16.75 6.87 -9.39
C ALA A 145 -15.82 6.17 -8.40
N ARG A 146 -14.53 6.21 -8.65
CA ARG A 146 -13.50 5.65 -7.77
C ARG A 146 -13.52 6.34 -6.39
N ASN A 147 -13.54 5.56 -5.31
CA ASN A 147 -13.47 6.10 -3.96
C ASN A 147 -12.01 6.46 -3.60
N GLU A 148 -11.65 7.73 -3.70
CA GLU A 148 -10.31 8.23 -3.45
C GLU A 148 -9.88 8.17 -1.99
N SER A 149 -10.83 8.01 -1.06
CA SER A 149 -10.54 7.93 0.38
C SER A 149 -10.24 6.52 0.86
N THR A 150 -10.38 5.49 0.02
CA THR A 150 -10.17 4.09 0.37
C THR A 150 -8.90 3.52 -0.24
N TRP A 151 -8.24 2.64 0.51
CA TRP A 151 -7.00 1.96 0.13
C TRP A 151 -7.07 0.51 0.59
N TYR A 152 -6.58 -0.39 -0.22
CA TYR A 152 -6.41 -1.79 0.18
C TYR A 152 -5.38 -1.92 1.31
N ARG A 153 -4.38 -1.07 1.34
CA ARG A 153 -3.29 -1.05 2.30
C ARG A 153 -3.77 -0.59 3.68
N ARG A 154 -3.82 -1.51 4.63
CA ARG A 154 -4.36 -1.28 5.98
C ARG A 154 -3.51 -0.34 6.83
N HIS A 155 -2.19 -0.37 6.67
CA HIS A 155 -1.25 0.38 7.50
C HIS A 155 -1.20 1.88 7.21
N ARG A 156 -1.59 2.32 6.01
CA ARG A 156 -1.59 3.73 5.61
C ARG A 156 -2.45 4.60 6.53
N THR A 157 -3.65 4.14 6.87
CA THR A 157 -4.56 4.84 7.78
C THR A 157 -4.01 4.90 9.21
N ALA A 158 -3.33 3.84 9.67
CA ALA A 158 -2.72 3.80 11.00
C ALA A 158 -1.51 4.74 11.13
N ALA A 159 -0.71 4.89 10.06
CA ALA A 159 0.44 5.79 10.04
C ALA A 159 0.02 7.27 10.16
N VAL A 160 -1.01 7.69 9.42
CA VAL A 160 -1.53 9.07 9.48
C VAL A 160 -2.03 9.40 10.89
N LYS A 161 -2.82 8.53 11.50
CA LYS A 161 -3.33 8.74 12.88
C LYS A 161 -2.21 8.81 13.92
N ARG A 162 -1.11 8.10 13.73
CA ARG A 162 0.03 8.11 14.66
C ARG A 162 0.84 9.40 14.57
N VAL A 163 1.02 9.94 13.38
CA VAL A 163 1.71 11.23 13.18
C VAL A 163 0.91 12.36 13.83
N GLU A 164 -0.41 12.38 13.66
CA GLU A 164 -1.28 13.37 14.31
C GLU A 164 -1.20 13.29 15.84
N LYS A 165 -1.23 12.07 16.41
CA LYS A 165 -1.15 11.87 17.86
C LYS A 165 0.20 12.29 18.43
N VAL A 166 1.32 11.95 17.77
CA VAL A 166 2.65 12.37 18.21
C VAL A 166 2.82 13.89 18.13
N ALA A 167 2.29 14.55 17.11
CA ALA A 167 2.34 16.00 16.98
C ALA A 167 1.55 16.71 18.10
N VAL A 168 0.39 16.15 18.49
CA VAL A 168 -0.43 16.69 19.60
C VAL A 168 0.28 16.49 20.94
N ASP A 169 0.86 15.32 21.19
CA ASP A 169 1.57 15.02 22.45
C ASP A 169 2.83 15.91 22.59
N VAL A 170 3.56 16.16 21.51
CA VAL A 170 4.74 17.08 21.53
C VAL A 170 4.33 18.55 21.76
N MET A 171 3.17 18.97 21.24
CA MET A 171 2.66 20.32 21.49
C MET A 171 2.13 20.47 22.94
N ALA A 172 1.53 19.42 23.51
CA ALA A 172 1.05 19.44 24.89
C ALA A 172 2.20 19.47 25.92
N GLU A 173 3.32 18.78 25.67
CA GLU A 173 4.50 18.84 26.53
C GLU A 173 5.29 20.16 26.40
N GLY A 174 5.14 20.87 25.27
CA GLY A 174 5.82 22.16 25.04
C GLY A 174 5.28 23.33 25.88
N ASP A 175 4.02 23.30 26.25
CA ASP A 175 3.39 24.38 27.03
C ASP A 175 3.74 24.34 28.52
N ASP A 176 4.11 23.18 29.08
CA ASP A 176 4.50 23.04 30.49
C ASP A 176 5.95 23.48 30.80
N VAL A 177 6.80 23.60 29.76
CA VAL A 177 8.22 23.99 29.96
C VAL A 177 8.42 25.50 30.05
N MET A 178 7.45 26.31 29.57
CA MET A 178 7.55 27.78 29.60
C MET A 178 6.96 28.43 30.88
N GLY A 179 6.27 27.65 31.72
CA GLY A 179 5.67 28.18 32.97
C GLY A 179 6.60 28.32 34.16
N GLY A 180 7.85 27.81 34.09
CA GLY A 180 8.80 27.74 35.22
C GLY A 180 9.92 28.80 35.24
N LEU A 181 9.99 29.75 34.31
CA LEU A 181 11.12 30.66 34.17
C LEU A 181 10.90 32.12 34.63
N PHE A 182 9.71 32.46 35.12
CA PHE A 182 9.41 33.76 35.72
C PHE A 182 8.60 33.60 37.01
N GLY A 183 9.29 33.28 38.09
CA GLY A 183 8.77 33.27 39.45
C GLY A 183 9.86 33.53 40.44
N ASP A 184 10.00 34.82 40.83
CA ASP A 184 10.73 35.42 41.94
C ASP A 184 12.23 35.12 42.13
#